data_ec3626f4348482f94c84f28f606bfd46
#
_entry.id   ec3626f4348482f94c84f28f606bfd46
#
_cell.length_a   1.000
_cell.length_b   1.000
_cell.length_c   1.000
_cell.angle_alpha   90.00
_cell.angle_beta   90.00
_cell.angle_gamma   90.00
#
_symmetry.space_group_name_H-M   'P 1'
#
loop_
_entity.id
_entity.type
_entity.pdbx_description
1 polymer ?
#
loop_
_entity_poly.entity_id
_entity_poly.type
_entity_poly.pdbx_seq_one_letter_code
_entity_poly.pdbx_strand_id
1 'polypeptide(L)'
;MSIKTVDIHKLADKAENIYEAIVVMSKRARQINEEIKIEFNQRIESIQSKVMETEEEIDQPTTNPDQIEIAKKFEQRPKPTDMSVDEMMTDKLSFRYKEENELHLP
;
A
#
# COMPACT_ATOMS: atom_id res chain seq x y z
N MET A 1 -10.37 6.25 9.99
CA MET A 1 -9.90 4.87 10.17
C MET A 1 -11.04 4.01 10.66
N SER A 2 -11.34 2.99 9.95
CA SER A 2 -12.41 2.10 10.36
C SER A 2 -11.81 0.86 11.01
N ILE A 3 -12.44 0.43 12.09
CA ILE A 3 -12.06 -0.80 12.77
C ILE A 3 -13.06 -1.86 12.34
N LYS A 4 -12.55 -2.94 11.77
CA LYS A 4 -13.39 -4.04 11.34
C LYS A 4 -13.07 -5.26 12.13
N THR A 5 -14.09 -6.02 12.44
CA THR A 5 -13.87 -7.33 13.04
C THR A 5 -13.54 -8.32 11.94
N VAL A 6 -12.67 -9.26 12.23
CA VAL A 6 -12.24 -10.26 11.27
C VAL A 6 -12.46 -11.63 11.86
N ASP A 7 -13.01 -12.53 11.05
CA ASP A 7 -13.23 -13.91 11.47
C ASP A 7 -11.90 -14.65 11.34
N ILE A 8 -11.26 -14.86 12.47
CA ILE A 8 -9.94 -15.50 12.50
C ILE A 8 -9.99 -16.93 11.98
N HIS A 9 -11.08 -17.64 12.24
CA HIS A 9 -11.23 -19.01 11.75
C HIS A 9 -11.27 -19.07 10.24
N LYS A 10 -11.97 -18.14 9.61
CA LYS A 10 -11.99 -18.08 8.15
C LYS A 10 -10.62 -17.75 7.59
N LEU A 11 -9.89 -16.85 8.23
CA LEU A 11 -8.54 -16.53 7.79
C LEU A 11 -7.62 -17.74 7.90
N ALA A 12 -7.72 -18.47 8.99
CA ALA A 12 -6.90 -19.67 9.17
C ALA A 12 -7.17 -20.70 8.09
N ASP A 13 -8.43 -20.78 7.63
CA ASP A 13 -8.80 -21.72 6.57
C ASP A 13 -8.24 -21.35 5.20
N LYS A 14 -7.84 -20.10 5.00
CA LYS A 14 -7.27 -19.65 3.73
C LYS A 14 -5.80 -20.06 3.57
N ALA A 15 -5.19 -20.55 4.64
CA ALA A 15 -3.80 -20.98 4.65
C ALA A 15 -3.72 -22.22 5.52
N GLU A 16 -2.52 -22.70 5.79
CA GLU A 16 -2.38 -23.87 6.65
C GLU A 16 -2.72 -23.58 8.10
N ASN A 17 -2.46 -22.36 8.52
CA ASN A 17 -2.77 -21.93 9.87
C ASN A 17 -2.81 -20.40 9.92
N ILE A 18 -3.18 -19.87 11.08
CA ILE A 18 -3.31 -18.43 11.20
C ILE A 18 -1.98 -17.69 11.06
N TYR A 19 -0.89 -18.30 11.49
CA TYR A 19 0.43 -17.68 11.36
C TYR A 19 0.79 -17.50 9.89
N GLU A 20 0.55 -18.52 9.09
CA GLU A 20 0.81 -18.42 7.67
C GLU A 20 -0.05 -17.35 7.02
N ALA A 21 -1.32 -17.29 7.39
CA ALA A 21 -2.22 -16.27 6.88
C ALA A 21 -1.71 -14.86 7.22
N ILE A 22 -1.25 -14.67 8.43
CA ILE A 22 -0.73 -13.36 8.86
C ILE A 22 0.51 -12.99 8.08
N VAL A 23 1.42 -13.92 7.89
CA VAL A 23 2.64 -13.66 7.13
C VAL A 23 2.32 -13.29 5.69
N VAL A 24 1.41 -14.03 5.06
CA VAL A 24 1.00 -13.75 3.68
C VAL A 24 0.38 -12.37 3.56
N MET A 25 -0.54 -12.05 4.46
CA MET A 25 -1.18 -10.73 4.46
C MET A 25 -0.18 -9.62 4.72
N SER A 26 0.78 -9.84 5.59
CA SER A 26 1.81 -8.85 5.89
C SER A 26 2.66 -8.54 4.67
N LYS A 27 3.05 -9.57 3.95
CA LYS A 27 3.83 -9.37 2.73
C LYS A 27 3.03 -8.65 1.65
N ARG A 28 1.76 -9.01 1.53
CA ARG A 28 0.89 -8.32 0.58
C ARG A 28 0.71 -6.85 0.97
N ALA A 29 0.53 -6.58 2.26
CA ALA A 29 0.38 -5.21 2.73
C ALA A 29 1.62 -4.38 2.38
N ARG A 30 2.81 -4.96 2.51
CA ARG A 30 4.04 -4.27 2.12
C ARG A 30 4.08 -3.96 0.63
N GLN A 31 3.65 -4.90 -0.20
CA GLN A 31 3.57 -4.67 -1.64
C GLN A 31 2.61 -3.53 -1.96
N ILE A 32 1.44 -3.53 -1.35
CA ILE A 32 0.46 -2.49 -1.56
C ILE A 32 1.00 -1.14 -1.11
N ASN A 33 1.66 -1.10 0.04
CA ASN A 33 2.24 0.12 0.56
C ASN A 33 3.31 0.68 -0.39
N GLU A 34 4.15 -0.19 -0.94
CA GLU A 34 5.16 0.23 -1.90
C GLU A 34 4.52 0.80 -3.17
N GLU A 35 3.48 0.16 -3.66
CA GLU A 35 2.78 0.64 -4.85
C GLU A 35 2.15 2.01 -4.60
N ILE A 36 1.53 2.19 -3.44
CA ILE A 36 0.94 3.47 -3.07
C ILE A 36 2.01 4.55 -2.95
N LYS A 37 3.13 4.20 -2.35
CA LYS A 37 4.23 5.13 -2.16
C LYS A 37 4.80 5.59 -3.49
N ILE A 38 4.98 4.68 -4.42
CA ILE A 38 5.48 5.02 -5.75
C ILE A 38 4.49 5.93 -6.46
N GLU A 39 3.22 5.58 -6.42
CA GLU A 39 2.19 6.39 -7.05
C GLU A 39 2.13 7.80 -6.46
N PHE A 40 2.18 7.88 -5.14
CA PHE A 40 2.15 9.17 -4.46
C PHE A 40 3.34 10.03 -4.87
N ASN A 41 4.54 9.45 -4.88
CA ASN A 41 5.73 10.18 -5.26
C ASN A 41 5.68 10.66 -6.70
N GLN A 42 5.14 9.85 -7.60
CA GLN A 42 5.00 10.25 -8.99
C GLN A 42 4.07 11.45 -9.15
N ARG A 43 2.99 11.44 -8.40
CA ARG A 43 2.05 12.56 -8.45
C ARG A 43 2.64 13.84 -7.86
N ILE A 44 3.38 13.70 -6.77
CA ILE A 44 4.03 14.85 -6.15
C ILE A 44 5.10 15.42 -7.10
N GLU A 45 5.88 14.57 -7.73
CA GLU A 45 6.87 15.03 -8.68
C GLU A 45 6.25 15.76 -9.87
N SER A 46 5.13 15.27 -10.34
CA SER A 46 4.41 15.92 -11.43
C SER A 46 3.98 17.33 -11.05
N ILE A 47 3.47 17.48 -9.84
CA ILE A 47 3.05 18.80 -9.36
C ILE A 47 4.24 19.72 -9.18
N GLN A 48 5.32 19.21 -8.63
CA GLN A 48 6.52 20.02 -8.43
C GLN A 48 7.11 20.48 -9.75
N SER A 49 7.07 19.63 -10.77
CA SER A 49 7.51 20.04 -12.10
C SER A 49 6.69 21.19 -12.63
N LYS A 50 5.39 21.13 -12.49
CA LYS A 50 4.52 22.21 -12.94
C LYS A 50 4.79 23.49 -12.20
N VAL A 51 5.00 23.40 -10.90
CA VAL A 51 5.27 24.57 -10.10
C VAL A 51 6.58 25.20 -10.50
N MET A 52 7.60 24.40 -10.75
CA MET A 52 8.89 24.92 -11.16
C MET A 52 8.84 25.61 -12.52
N GLU A 53 7.96 25.15 -13.42
CA GLU A 53 7.82 25.76 -14.70
C GLU A 53 7.17 27.13 -14.62
N THR A 54 6.25 27.30 -13.68
CA THR A 54 5.46 28.51 -13.67
C THR A 54 5.96 29.54 -12.72
N GLU A 55 7.09 29.30 -11.98
CA GLU A 55 7.15 30.01 -10.84
C GLU A 55 8.34 30.55 -10.31
N GLU A 56 9.00 31.16 -11.01
CA GLU A 56 10.08 31.87 -10.52
C GLU A 56 9.73 32.88 -9.55
N GLU A 57 8.46 33.18 -9.46
CA GLU A 57 8.10 34.25 -8.65
C GLU A 57 7.60 33.94 -7.33
N ILE A 58 7.44 32.71 -6.99
CA ILE A 58 6.94 32.39 -5.67
C ILE A 58 8.08 32.35 -4.71
N ASP A 59 8.27 33.43 -4.05
CA ASP A 59 9.32 33.48 -3.09
C ASP A 59 8.97 32.78 -1.81
N GLN A 60 7.73 32.42 -1.64
CA GLN A 60 7.33 31.86 -0.37
C GLN A 60 7.12 30.39 -0.45
N PRO A 61 7.58 29.66 0.54
CA PRO A 61 7.28 28.24 0.64
C PRO A 61 5.84 28.10 1.03
N THR A 62 4.95 28.34 0.11
CA THR A 62 3.54 28.16 0.40
C THR A 62 3.15 26.73 0.17
N THR A 63 2.20 26.27 0.93
CA THR A 63 1.66 24.94 0.76
C THR A 63 0.91 24.88 -0.55
N ASN A 64 1.28 23.94 -1.38
CA ASN A 64 0.61 23.79 -2.66
C ASN A 64 -0.75 23.13 -2.47
N PRO A 65 -1.84 23.80 -2.88
CA PRO A 65 -3.18 23.18 -2.72
C PRO A 65 -3.32 21.84 -3.41
N ASP A 66 -2.64 21.65 -4.53
CA ASP A 66 -2.70 20.38 -5.24
C ASP A 66 -2.05 19.25 -4.45
N GLN A 67 -0.97 19.57 -3.75
CA GLN A 67 -0.32 18.57 -2.90
C GLN A 67 -1.21 18.20 -1.73
N ILE A 68 -1.89 19.16 -1.15
CA ILE A 68 -2.83 18.90 -0.06
C ILE A 68 -3.96 18.01 -0.53
N GLU A 69 -4.49 18.29 -1.71
CA GLU A 69 -5.58 17.51 -2.26
C GLU A 69 -5.16 16.07 -2.52
N ILE A 70 -3.98 15.88 -3.09
CA ILE A 70 -3.46 14.54 -3.32
C ILE A 70 -3.25 13.80 -2.02
N ALA A 71 -2.67 14.46 -1.03
CA ALA A 71 -2.45 13.84 0.27
C ALA A 71 -3.77 13.40 0.90
N LYS A 72 -4.80 14.24 0.80
CA LYS A 72 -6.12 13.87 1.33
C LYS A 72 -6.72 12.67 0.62
N LYS A 73 -6.57 12.60 -0.70
CA LYS A 73 -7.08 11.48 -1.46
C LYS A 73 -6.39 10.17 -1.05
N PHE A 74 -5.07 10.22 -0.86
CA PHE A 74 -4.34 9.03 -0.45
C PHE A 74 -4.67 8.63 0.99
N GLU A 75 -4.91 9.60 1.85
CA GLU A 75 -5.32 9.30 3.23
C GLU A 75 -6.69 8.64 3.31
N GLN A 76 -7.56 8.92 2.35
CA GLN A 76 -8.88 8.34 2.31
C GLN A 76 -8.90 6.92 1.79
N ARG A 77 -7.82 6.46 1.17
CA ARG A 77 -7.75 5.09 0.69
C ARG A 77 -7.69 4.12 1.85
N PRO A 78 -8.24 2.93 1.67
CA PRO A 78 -8.10 1.89 2.70
C PRO A 78 -6.63 1.64 2.99
N LYS A 79 -6.34 1.30 4.21
CA LYS A 79 -4.96 1.03 4.59
C LYS A 79 -4.48 -0.26 3.94
N PRO A 80 -3.18 -0.37 3.65
CA PRO A 80 -2.64 -1.59 3.04
C PRO A 80 -2.96 -2.85 3.83
N THR A 81 -2.96 -2.77 5.15
CA THR A 81 -3.32 -3.91 5.98
C THR A 81 -4.77 -4.31 5.80
N ASP A 82 -5.68 -3.34 5.74
CA ASP A 82 -7.10 -3.63 5.53
C ASP A 82 -7.33 -4.24 4.15
N MET A 83 -6.64 -3.71 3.14
CA MET A 83 -6.76 -4.23 1.79
C MET A 83 -6.27 -5.66 1.69
N SER A 84 -5.16 -5.98 2.34
CA SER A 84 -4.62 -7.33 2.31
C SER A 84 -5.52 -8.33 3.02
N VAL A 85 -6.15 -7.92 4.12
CA VAL A 85 -7.10 -8.77 4.82
C VAL A 85 -8.32 -9.04 3.92
N ASP A 86 -8.86 -8.01 3.28
CA ASP A 86 -9.98 -8.18 2.38
C ASP A 86 -9.65 -9.11 1.20
N GLU A 87 -8.46 -8.96 0.64
CA GLU A 87 -8.03 -9.82 -0.47
C GLU A 87 -7.92 -11.26 -0.02
N MET A 88 -7.41 -11.49 1.18
CA MET A 88 -7.30 -12.83 1.73
C MET A 88 -8.67 -13.46 1.97
N MET A 89 -9.58 -12.68 2.55
CA MET A 89 -10.93 -13.16 2.84
C MET A 89 -11.76 -13.46 1.61
N THR A 90 -11.53 -12.72 0.53
CA THR A 90 -12.29 -12.88 -0.71
C THR A 90 -11.59 -13.76 -1.74
N ASP A 91 -10.52 -14.44 -1.34
CA ASP A 91 -9.76 -15.35 -2.21
C ASP A 91 -9.15 -14.67 -3.44
N LYS A 92 -8.89 -13.39 -3.32
CA LYS A 92 -8.22 -12.64 -4.39
C LYS A 92 -6.71 -12.67 -4.27
N LEU A 93 -6.22 -13.14 -3.14
CA LEU A 93 -4.79 -13.18 -2.86
C LEU A 93 -4.28 -14.59 -3.07
N SER A 94 -3.26 -14.73 -3.90
CA SER A 94 -2.60 -16.02 -4.09
C SER A 94 -1.18 -15.94 -3.59
N PHE A 95 -0.66 -17.05 -3.12
CA PHE A 95 0.69 -17.11 -2.61
C PHE A 95 1.25 -18.51 -2.86
N ARG A 96 2.57 -18.60 -2.80
CA ARG A 96 3.26 -19.87 -2.91
C ARG A 96 4.50 -19.83 -2.04
N TYR A 97 4.94 -20.99 -1.67
CA TYR A 97 6.19 -21.09 -0.92
C TYR A 97 7.36 -20.91 -1.87
N LYS A 98 8.37 -20.24 -1.38
CA LYS A 98 9.59 -20.09 -2.14
C LYS A 98 10.31 -21.43 -2.15
N GLU A 99 10.75 -21.87 -3.32
CA GLU A 99 11.47 -23.12 -3.41
C GLU A 99 12.84 -23.02 -2.77
N GLU A 100 13.31 -24.15 -2.23
CA GLU A 100 14.58 -24.18 -1.56
C GLU A 100 15.72 -23.72 -2.45
N ASN A 101 15.66 -24.02 -3.73
CA ASN A 101 16.67 -23.57 -4.68
C ASN A 101 16.81 -22.07 -4.74
N GLU A 102 15.74 -21.36 -4.54
CA GLU A 102 15.75 -19.90 -4.57
C GLU A 102 16.47 -19.31 -3.37
N LEU A 103 16.59 -20.11 -2.30
CA LEU A 103 17.25 -19.64 -1.09
C LEU A 103 18.77 -19.77 -1.17
N HIS A 104 19.25 -20.53 -2.14
CA HIS A 104 20.69 -20.81 -2.27
C HIS A 104 21.34 -20.03 -3.39
N LEU A 105 20.77 -18.96 -3.79
CA LEU A 105 21.38 -18.12 -4.81
C LEU A 105 22.65 -17.50 -4.27
N PRO A 106 23.72 -17.52 -5.06
CA PRO A 106 24.97 -16.94 -4.63
C PRO A 106 24.92 -15.43 -4.53
#